data_7565b6ed9c96458a39ed3819569c763d
#
_entry.id   7565b6ed9c96458a39ed3819569c763d
#
_cell.length_a   1.000
_cell.length_b   1.000
_cell.length_c   1.000
_cell.angle_alpha   90.00
_cell.angle_beta   90.00
_cell.angle_gamma   90.00
#
_symmetry.space_group_name_H-M   'P 1'
#
loop_
_entity.id
_entity.type
_entity.pdbx_description
1 polymer ?
#
loop_
_entity_poly.entity_id
_entity_poly.type
_entity_poly.pdbx_seq_one_letter_code
_entity_poly.pdbx_strand_id
1 'polypeptide(L)'
;MIHNYILLIFLSDKMEEYIDLFEKVIAKTSSQVDYIDIRAGVGDNTSILMKDGDVDEINTGMSLAAGVRVLNNGAWGFAYTTDLSKIDEITNTAIKFSNSLKGDVKLSETDIIKDKIAVDVKIPFKDISIEEKKDIMKQANDAAYIDKVNSTTVSYGDSKVNSLFMNSEGSEIQVKTSRVRMALNASATNGEIIQFGHGSLGGVKGFEVIADEDIEQFGRNIGEKAVRLLEAKPAPSGNFPVIADPELTGVLVHEALGHAVEGDLILQNDSILKDKIGSQIASDIVNIFDDASLKEGFGYYPYDVEGVKTAPNQLVKDGKLVSLLNSRETASKLNMKSSGNARSSIADQPIVRMSNTFLQPGDNTFEELIEDIPDGIYLKGSRGGQVDTGKGIFQFNAAEGYLIKDGEITTPLRDVSLSGNILETLKNIDAIGNDFKLSVGFCGKDGQTAPVSDGGPHTRILNALVGGMGWWLVKMVENTLLN
;
A
#
# COMPACT_ATOMS: atom_id res chain seq x y z
N MET A 1 30.79 18.75 -4.60
CA MET A 1 29.75 18.12 -3.78
C MET A 1 29.03 19.10 -2.85
N ILE A 2 29.71 19.82 -1.96
CA ILE A 2 29.07 20.77 -1.00
C ILE A 2 28.27 21.88 -1.71
N HIS A 3 28.76 22.40 -2.86
CA HIS A 3 28.07 23.48 -3.59
C HIS A 3 26.72 23.04 -4.20
N ASN A 4 26.63 21.81 -4.66
CA ASN A 4 25.36 21.24 -5.14
C ASN A 4 24.39 20.93 -4.00
N TYR A 5 24.89 20.57 -2.81
CA TYR A 5 24.06 20.31 -1.63
C TYR A 5 23.40 21.59 -1.09
N ILE A 6 24.14 22.70 -1.03
CA ILE A 6 23.63 24.01 -0.62
C ILE A 6 22.60 24.52 -1.62
N LEU A 7 22.82 24.31 -2.92
CA LEU A 7 21.87 24.70 -3.97
C LEU A 7 20.54 23.92 -3.86
N LEU A 8 20.60 22.63 -3.54
CA LEU A 8 19.40 21.77 -3.39
C LEU A 8 18.59 22.07 -2.13
N ILE A 9 19.23 22.44 -1.00
CA ILE A 9 18.52 22.89 0.22
C ILE A 9 17.70 24.16 -0.05
N PHE A 10 18.20 25.07 -0.87
CA PHE A 10 17.44 26.24 -1.34
C PHE A 10 16.34 25.88 -2.35
N LEU A 11 16.42 24.72 -3.03
CA LEU A 11 15.44 24.27 -4.03
C LEU A 11 14.23 23.55 -3.39
N SER A 12 14.37 22.96 -2.18
CA SER A 12 13.26 22.23 -1.53
C SER A 12 12.02 23.10 -1.25
N ASP A 13 12.22 24.42 -1.05
CA ASP A 13 11.12 25.39 -0.86
C ASP A 13 10.73 26.12 -2.16
N LYS A 14 11.40 25.86 -3.28
CA LYS A 14 11.36 26.69 -4.50
C LYS A 14 10.75 26.03 -5.74
N MET A 15 9.89 25.00 -5.58
CA MET A 15 9.16 24.45 -6.73
C MET A 15 8.35 25.53 -7.49
N GLU A 16 7.98 26.62 -6.82
CA GLU A 16 7.32 27.79 -7.44
C GLU A 16 8.16 28.45 -8.53
N GLU A 17 9.50 28.42 -8.43
CA GLU A 17 10.39 28.99 -9.46
C GLU A 17 10.30 28.26 -10.80
N TYR A 18 9.79 27.02 -10.80
CA TYR A 18 9.63 26.21 -12.02
C TYR A 18 8.26 26.35 -12.69
N ILE A 19 7.28 27.00 -12.04
CA ILE A 19 5.94 27.19 -12.60
C ILE A 19 6.03 27.90 -13.93
N ASP A 20 6.70 29.06 -13.99
CA ASP A 20 6.87 29.84 -15.23
C ASP A 20 7.57 29.05 -16.33
N LEU A 21 8.52 28.19 -15.98
CA LEU A 21 9.22 27.33 -16.92
C LEU A 21 8.26 26.29 -17.51
N PHE A 22 7.51 25.60 -16.65
CA PHE A 22 6.58 24.57 -17.08
C PHE A 22 5.40 25.13 -17.86
N GLU A 23 4.88 26.31 -17.47
CA GLU A 23 3.85 27.03 -18.24
C GLU A 23 4.32 27.30 -19.68
N LYS A 24 5.55 27.80 -19.88
CA LYS A 24 6.12 28.05 -21.20
C LYS A 24 6.24 26.77 -22.02
N VAL A 25 6.71 25.67 -21.42
CA VAL A 25 6.84 24.38 -22.09
C VAL A 25 5.47 23.83 -22.48
N ILE A 26 4.49 23.87 -21.60
CA ILE A 26 3.12 23.42 -21.86
C ILE A 26 2.48 24.27 -22.95
N ALA A 27 2.55 25.60 -22.86
CA ALA A 27 1.96 26.49 -23.84
C ALA A 27 2.56 26.30 -25.26
N LYS A 28 3.86 26.09 -25.35
CA LYS A 28 4.57 25.79 -26.62
C LYS A 28 4.16 24.43 -27.21
N THR A 29 3.91 23.44 -26.36
CA THR A 29 3.69 22.06 -26.76
C THR A 29 2.22 21.74 -27.04
N SER A 30 1.29 22.35 -26.30
CA SER A 30 -0.14 22.06 -26.36
C SER A 30 -0.78 22.31 -27.74
N SER A 31 -0.17 23.12 -28.60
CA SER A 31 -0.63 23.30 -29.99
C SER A 31 -0.21 22.17 -30.94
N GLN A 32 0.63 21.24 -30.50
CA GLN A 32 1.22 20.18 -31.32
C GLN A 32 0.76 18.77 -30.91
N VAL A 33 0.10 18.63 -29.74
CA VAL A 33 -0.27 17.35 -29.14
C VAL A 33 -1.69 17.43 -28.55
N ASP A 34 -2.32 16.28 -28.32
CA ASP A 34 -3.68 16.21 -27.75
C ASP A 34 -3.67 16.60 -26.25
N TYR A 35 -2.60 16.23 -25.53
CA TYR A 35 -2.46 16.51 -24.09
C TYR A 35 -1.00 16.44 -23.67
N ILE A 36 -0.60 17.26 -22.71
CA ILE A 36 0.69 17.17 -22.01
C ILE A 36 0.49 17.40 -20.52
N ASP A 37 1.18 16.60 -19.69
CA ASP A 37 1.40 16.90 -18.27
C ASP A 37 2.88 16.90 -17.91
N ILE A 38 3.23 17.69 -16.89
CA ILE A 38 4.53 17.75 -16.27
C ILE A 38 4.36 17.48 -14.77
N ARG A 39 5.09 16.51 -14.27
CA ARG A 39 5.20 16.19 -12.85
C ARG A 39 6.62 16.44 -12.42
N ALA A 40 6.82 17.25 -11.41
CA ALA A 40 8.15 17.49 -10.85
C ALA A 40 8.11 17.38 -9.33
N GLY A 41 9.25 17.08 -8.73
CA GLY A 41 9.35 17.02 -7.28
C GLY A 41 10.78 17.09 -6.80
N VAL A 42 10.92 17.69 -5.64
CA VAL A 42 12.14 17.69 -4.85
C VAL A 42 11.84 17.04 -3.51
N GLY A 43 12.71 16.15 -3.09
CA GLY A 43 12.52 15.39 -1.85
C GLY A 43 13.80 15.22 -1.07
N ASP A 44 13.65 15.23 0.25
CA ASP A 44 14.68 14.82 1.22
C ASP A 44 14.28 13.45 1.76
N ASN A 45 15.21 12.54 1.92
CA ASN A 45 14.97 11.24 2.51
C ASN A 45 16.12 10.80 3.43
N THR A 46 15.75 10.05 4.44
CA THR A 46 16.68 9.33 5.32
C THR A 46 16.23 7.87 5.39
N SER A 47 17.16 6.93 5.27
CA SER A 47 16.93 5.53 5.61
C SER A 47 18.06 5.02 6.49
N ILE A 48 17.71 4.23 7.51
CA ILE A 48 18.66 3.62 8.44
C ILE A 48 18.27 2.14 8.58
N LEU A 49 19.24 1.27 8.45
CA LEU A 49 19.12 -0.16 8.74
C LEU A 49 20.01 -0.49 9.94
N MET A 50 19.43 -1.16 10.92
CA MET A 50 20.12 -1.64 12.12
C MET A 50 19.91 -3.15 12.23
N LYS A 51 20.96 -3.90 12.47
CA LYS A 51 20.94 -5.35 12.72
C LYS A 51 21.60 -5.63 14.06
N ASP A 52 20.91 -6.41 14.89
CA ASP A 52 21.39 -6.88 16.19
C ASP A 52 21.94 -5.73 17.09
N GLY A 53 21.32 -4.53 16.96
CA GLY A 53 21.69 -3.32 17.69
C GLY A 53 22.81 -2.49 17.08
N ASP A 54 23.45 -2.96 16.01
CA ASP A 54 24.48 -2.23 15.27
C ASP A 54 23.93 -1.63 13.98
N VAL A 55 24.37 -0.41 13.66
CA VAL A 55 23.98 0.25 12.40
C VAL A 55 24.70 -0.41 11.24
N ASP A 56 23.94 -0.98 10.31
CA ASP A 56 24.43 -1.63 9.10
C ASP A 56 24.55 -0.63 7.93
N GLU A 57 23.55 0.26 7.80
CA GLU A 57 23.49 1.21 6.69
C GLU A 57 22.79 2.51 7.08
N ILE A 58 23.31 3.64 6.60
CA ILE A 58 22.65 4.94 6.66
C ILE A 58 22.72 5.58 5.28
N ASN A 59 21.57 5.91 4.72
CA ASN A 59 21.46 6.70 3.50
C ASN A 59 20.71 7.99 3.79
N THR A 60 21.26 9.09 3.37
CA THR A 60 20.59 10.39 3.34
C THR A 60 20.74 10.99 1.96
N GLY A 61 19.71 11.58 1.43
CA GLY A 61 19.83 12.16 0.10
C GLY A 61 18.73 13.16 -0.21
N MET A 62 19.04 13.99 -1.18
CA MET A 62 18.06 14.83 -1.85
C MET A 62 17.86 14.32 -3.27
N SER A 63 16.62 14.33 -3.73
CA SER A 63 16.25 13.96 -5.08
C SER A 63 15.51 15.12 -5.75
N LEU A 64 15.80 15.34 -7.03
CA LEU A 64 15.08 16.26 -7.89
C LEU A 64 14.80 15.53 -9.19
N ALA A 65 13.56 15.55 -9.65
CA ALA A 65 13.20 14.98 -10.93
C ALA A 65 12.01 15.71 -11.55
N ALA A 66 11.90 15.66 -12.88
CA ALA A 66 10.69 15.99 -13.62
C ALA A 66 10.42 14.91 -14.66
N GLY A 67 9.15 14.50 -14.78
CA GLY A 67 8.63 13.64 -15.82
C GLY A 67 7.66 14.40 -16.71
N VAL A 68 7.77 14.22 -18.02
CA VAL A 68 6.85 14.77 -19.02
C VAL A 68 6.11 13.63 -19.69
N ARG A 69 4.81 13.71 -19.73
CA ARG A 69 3.94 12.77 -20.42
C ARG A 69 3.14 13.50 -21.50
N VAL A 70 3.16 12.95 -22.69
CA VAL A 70 2.49 13.51 -23.86
C VAL A 70 1.55 12.48 -24.46
N LEU A 71 0.29 12.84 -24.68
CA LEU A 71 -0.65 12.07 -25.47
C LEU A 71 -0.78 12.72 -26.86
N ASN A 72 -0.58 11.95 -27.92
CA ASN A 72 -0.80 12.40 -29.28
C ASN A 72 -1.26 11.25 -30.17
N ASN A 73 -2.29 11.47 -30.98
CA ASN A 73 -2.89 10.45 -31.85
C ASN A 73 -3.24 9.15 -31.11
N GLY A 74 -3.74 9.27 -29.86
CA GLY A 74 -4.11 8.15 -29.01
C GLY A 74 -2.95 7.33 -28.44
N ALA A 75 -1.71 7.81 -28.50
CA ALA A 75 -0.54 7.13 -27.98
C ALA A 75 0.24 7.99 -26.99
N TRP A 76 0.69 7.35 -25.89
CA TRP A 76 1.52 7.99 -24.88
C TRP A 76 2.99 8.03 -25.27
N GLY A 77 3.64 9.15 -24.99
CA GLY A 77 5.08 9.28 -24.88
C GLY A 77 5.46 9.77 -23.49
N PHE A 78 6.54 9.25 -22.94
CA PHE A 78 7.03 9.61 -21.62
C PHE A 78 8.54 9.73 -21.61
N ALA A 79 9.04 10.76 -20.91
CA ALA A 79 10.46 10.90 -20.60
C ALA A 79 10.63 11.64 -19.27
N TYR A 80 11.72 11.40 -18.57
CA TYR A 80 12.05 12.06 -17.31
C TYR A 80 13.50 12.53 -17.27
N THR A 81 13.79 13.44 -16.35
CA THR A 81 15.12 13.96 -16.07
C THR A 81 15.31 14.31 -14.60
N THR A 82 16.55 14.21 -14.12
CA THR A 82 16.97 14.76 -12.82
C THR A 82 17.62 16.15 -12.96
N ASP A 83 17.69 16.70 -14.16
CA ASP A 83 18.21 18.03 -14.51
C ASP A 83 17.09 18.84 -15.17
N LEU A 84 16.44 19.75 -14.42
CA LEU A 84 15.29 20.52 -14.90
C LEU A 84 15.65 21.48 -16.05
N SER A 85 16.93 21.80 -16.27
CA SER A 85 17.35 22.59 -17.44
C SER A 85 17.11 21.84 -18.76
N LYS A 86 16.90 20.52 -18.72
CA LYS A 86 16.63 19.65 -19.86
C LYS A 86 15.14 19.40 -20.12
N ILE A 87 14.26 20.17 -19.50
CA ILE A 87 12.80 19.95 -19.62
C ILE A 87 12.33 20.01 -21.08
N ASP A 88 12.85 20.94 -21.90
CA ASP A 88 12.56 21.01 -23.33
C ASP A 88 13.05 19.77 -24.10
N GLU A 89 14.23 19.21 -23.74
CA GLU A 89 14.80 18.04 -24.37
C GLU A 89 13.93 16.80 -24.11
N ILE A 90 13.55 16.55 -22.85
CA ILE A 90 12.70 15.41 -22.52
C ILE A 90 11.27 15.58 -23.06
N THR A 91 10.74 16.81 -23.15
CA THR A 91 9.46 17.08 -23.80
C THR A 91 9.50 16.66 -25.27
N ASN A 92 10.56 17.06 -26.00
CA ASN A 92 10.73 16.64 -27.40
C ASN A 92 10.88 15.12 -27.53
N THR A 93 11.51 14.47 -26.54
CA THR A 93 11.65 13.02 -26.50
C THR A 93 10.29 12.35 -26.30
N ALA A 94 9.47 12.85 -25.36
CA ALA A 94 8.11 12.35 -25.13
C ALA A 94 7.23 12.51 -26.39
N ILE A 95 7.32 13.67 -27.09
CA ILE A 95 6.62 13.89 -28.36
C ILE A 95 7.04 12.87 -29.42
N LYS A 96 8.35 12.60 -29.54
CA LYS A 96 8.84 11.58 -30.50
C LYS A 96 8.30 10.20 -30.19
N PHE A 97 8.26 9.80 -28.93
CA PHE A 97 7.70 8.51 -28.52
C PHE A 97 6.21 8.41 -28.83
N SER A 98 5.41 9.43 -28.48
CA SER A 98 3.98 9.44 -28.80
C SER A 98 3.72 9.37 -30.31
N ASN A 99 4.54 10.05 -31.13
CA ASN A 99 4.40 10.06 -32.58
C ASN A 99 4.87 8.75 -33.26
N SER A 100 5.70 7.95 -32.58
CA SER A 100 6.19 6.67 -33.11
C SER A 100 5.21 5.52 -32.96
N LEU A 101 4.17 5.72 -32.16
CA LEU A 101 3.15 4.74 -31.82
C LEU A 101 1.78 5.20 -32.37
N LYS A 102 0.85 4.27 -32.53
CA LYS A 102 -0.56 4.52 -32.74
C LYS A 102 -1.34 3.87 -31.63
N GLY A 103 -2.33 4.55 -31.10
CA GLY A 103 -3.17 4.04 -30.03
C GLY A 103 -4.60 4.55 -30.13
N ASP A 104 -5.37 4.23 -29.15
CA ASP A 104 -6.78 4.62 -29.03
C ASP A 104 -7.07 5.27 -27.67
N VAL A 105 -6.00 5.66 -26.95
CA VAL A 105 -6.11 6.29 -25.63
C VAL A 105 -6.91 7.59 -25.72
N LYS A 106 -7.85 7.71 -24.81
CA LYS A 106 -8.61 8.93 -24.51
C LYS A 106 -8.60 9.12 -23.00
N LEU A 107 -8.61 10.35 -22.55
CA LEU A 107 -8.70 10.69 -21.13
C LEU A 107 -10.15 10.98 -20.75
N SER A 108 -10.57 10.51 -19.60
CA SER A 108 -11.81 10.98 -18.99
C SER A 108 -11.65 12.45 -18.55
N GLU A 109 -12.73 13.19 -18.60
CA GLU A 109 -12.77 14.56 -18.09
C GLU A 109 -12.49 14.59 -16.60
N THR A 110 -11.85 15.65 -16.15
CA THR A 110 -11.61 15.96 -14.74
C THR A 110 -11.71 17.47 -14.51
N ASP A 111 -11.89 17.89 -13.25
CA ASP A 111 -11.89 19.29 -12.90
C ASP A 111 -10.52 19.93 -13.13
N ILE A 112 -10.50 21.17 -13.57
CA ILE A 112 -9.29 22.00 -13.61
C ILE A 112 -9.05 22.52 -12.20
N ILE A 113 -7.90 22.15 -11.62
CA ILE A 113 -7.59 22.44 -10.22
C ILE A 113 -6.34 23.32 -10.13
N LYS A 114 -6.46 24.40 -9.36
CA LYS A 114 -5.32 25.20 -8.90
C LYS A 114 -5.30 25.16 -7.38
N ASP A 115 -4.34 24.43 -6.81
CA ASP A 115 -4.31 24.19 -5.37
C ASP A 115 -2.89 24.04 -4.84
N LYS A 116 -2.73 24.36 -3.55
CA LYS A 116 -1.47 24.23 -2.82
C LYS A 116 -1.77 23.66 -1.43
N ILE A 117 -1.39 22.41 -1.23
CA ILE A 117 -1.63 21.64 0.00
C ILE A 117 -0.31 21.23 0.65
N ALA A 118 -0.30 21.24 1.98
CA ALA A 118 0.76 20.64 2.79
C ALA A 118 0.11 19.71 3.83
N VAL A 119 0.73 18.56 4.09
CA VAL A 119 0.37 17.75 5.24
C VAL A 119 0.76 18.45 6.53
N ASP A 120 -0.04 18.25 7.57
CA ASP A 120 0.26 18.79 8.90
C ASP A 120 1.40 18.00 9.54
N VAL A 121 2.45 18.71 9.96
CA VAL A 121 3.68 18.14 10.55
C VAL A 121 3.96 18.88 11.84
N LYS A 122 3.88 18.18 12.97
CA LYS A 122 4.18 18.76 14.30
C LYS A 122 5.69 18.75 14.58
N ILE A 123 6.37 17.65 14.26
CA ILE A 123 7.79 17.47 14.48
C ILE A 123 8.49 17.21 13.14
N PRO A 124 9.07 18.23 12.49
CA PRO A 124 9.78 18.05 11.22
C PRO A 124 11.01 17.14 11.35
N PHE A 125 11.23 16.26 10.36
CA PHE A 125 12.36 15.30 10.39
C PHE A 125 13.73 15.96 10.46
N LYS A 126 13.87 17.17 9.92
CA LYS A 126 15.12 17.96 9.99
C LYS A 126 15.50 18.40 11.39
N ASP A 127 14.53 18.43 12.32
CA ASP A 127 14.75 18.84 13.71
C ASP A 127 15.18 17.65 14.59
N ILE A 128 15.21 16.43 14.03
CA ILE A 128 15.65 15.19 14.68
C ILE A 128 16.97 14.75 14.04
N SER A 129 18.01 14.69 14.85
CA SER A 129 19.33 14.25 14.41
C SER A 129 19.36 12.76 14.03
N ILE A 130 20.35 12.37 13.25
CA ILE A 130 20.59 10.95 12.93
C ILE A 130 20.84 10.15 14.21
N GLU A 131 21.52 10.73 15.19
CA GLU A 131 21.80 10.05 16.46
C GLU A 131 20.51 9.77 17.23
N GLU A 132 19.60 10.76 17.36
CA GLU A 132 18.30 10.56 18.00
C GLU A 132 17.46 9.47 17.29
N LYS A 133 17.46 9.42 15.94
CA LYS A 133 16.80 8.35 15.16
C LYS A 133 17.40 6.98 15.49
N LYS A 134 18.73 6.88 15.56
CA LYS A 134 19.44 5.66 15.94
C LYS A 134 19.13 5.22 17.37
N ASP A 135 19.07 6.17 18.31
CA ASP A 135 18.78 5.87 19.72
C ASP A 135 17.38 5.26 19.88
N ILE A 136 16.38 5.78 19.17
CA ILE A 136 15.02 5.23 19.15
C ILE A 136 15.00 3.83 18.53
N MET A 137 15.70 3.63 17.41
CA MET A 137 15.80 2.32 16.78
C MET A 137 16.49 1.32 17.72
N LYS A 138 17.53 1.77 18.42
CA LYS A 138 18.23 0.93 19.42
C LYS A 138 17.34 0.59 20.61
N GLN A 139 16.53 1.52 21.09
CA GLN A 139 15.55 1.26 22.16
C GLN A 139 14.57 0.15 21.75
N ALA A 140 14.01 0.22 20.53
CA ALA A 140 13.14 -0.84 19.99
C ALA A 140 13.87 -2.20 19.87
N ASN A 141 15.10 -2.16 19.37
CA ASN A 141 15.95 -3.34 19.23
C ASN A 141 16.22 -4.01 20.58
N ASP A 142 16.72 -3.24 21.55
CA ASP A 142 17.12 -3.76 22.86
C ASP A 142 15.91 -4.32 23.63
N ALA A 143 14.74 -3.73 23.47
CA ALA A 143 13.50 -4.22 24.07
C ALA A 143 13.00 -5.53 23.41
N ALA A 144 13.27 -5.73 22.11
CA ALA A 144 12.93 -6.94 21.39
C ALA A 144 13.92 -8.09 21.63
N TYR A 145 15.16 -7.78 22.05
CA TYR A 145 16.24 -8.75 22.23
C TYR A 145 16.14 -9.47 23.58
N ILE A 146 15.09 -10.26 23.74
CA ILE A 146 14.80 -11.06 24.95
C ILE A 146 15.35 -12.50 24.81
N ASP A 147 15.26 -13.29 25.88
CA ASP A 147 15.69 -14.69 25.84
C ASP A 147 15.09 -15.46 24.63
N LYS A 148 15.90 -16.31 23.98
CA LYS A 148 15.64 -17.04 22.73
C LYS A 148 15.57 -16.20 21.45
N VAL A 149 15.53 -14.87 21.51
CA VAL A 149 15.71 -14.02 20.32
C VAL A 149 17.20 -14.05 19.94
N ASN A 150 17.47 -14.42 18.70
CA ASN A 150 18.84 -14.60 18.20
C ASN A 150 19.27 -13.57 17.15
N SER A 151 18.33 -12.83 16.59
CA SER A 151 18.60 -11.73 15.65
C SER A 151 17.44 -10.77 15.57
N THR A 152 17.77 -9.49 15.38
CA THR A 152 16.80 -8.41 15.15
C THR A 152 17.20 -7.57 13.94
N THR A 153 16.23 -6.98 13.28
CA THR A 153 16.45 -6.00 12.23
C THR A 153 15.46 -4.86 12.41
N VAL A 154 15.96 -3.66 12.59
CA VAL A 154 15.16 -2.42 12.62
C VAL A 154 15.44 -1.61 11.38
N SER A 155 14.41 -1.25 10.64
CA SER A 155 14.48 -0.34 9.51
C SER A 155 13.73 0.94 9.84
N TYR A 156 14.32 2.07 9.52
CA TYR A 156 13.72 3.40 9.62
C TYR A 156 13.79 4.08 8.26
N GLY A 157 12.74 4.77 7.88
CA GLY A 157 12.74 5.62 6.70
C GLY A 157 11.83 6.82 6.87
N ASP A 158 12.33 8.00 6.54
CA ASP A 158 11.53 9.22 6.42
C ASP A 158 11.75 9.89 5.07
N SER A 159 10.75 10.62 4.63
CA SER A 159 10.82 11.44 3.42
C SER A 159 9.93 12.67 3.53
N LYS A 160 10.44 13.79 3.00
CA LYS A 160 9.67 15.01 2.75
C LYS A 160 9.75 15.30 1.25
N VAL A 161 8.62 15.45 0.59
CA VAL A 161 8.56 15.72 -0.85
C VAL A 161 7.69 16.95 -1.11
N ASN A 162 8.20 17.86 -1.92
CA ASN A 162 7.44 18.97 -2.50
C ASN A 162 7.26 18.67 -3.99
N SER A 163 6.05 18.38 -4.43
CA SER A 163 5.71 18.03 -5.80
C SER A 163 4.87 19.11 -6.47
N LEU A 164 5.01 19.22 -7.78
CA LEU A 164 4.25 20.08 -8.65
C LEU A 164 3.71 19.26 -9.83
N PHE A 165 2.42 19.35 -10.06
CA PHE A 165 1.74 18.83 -11.24
C PHE A 165 1.15 19.98 -12.05
N MET A 166 1.39 19.98 -13.36
CA MET A 166 0.79 20.94 -14.30
C MET A 166 0.42 20.24 -15.60
N ASN A 167 -0.68 20.65 -16.24
CA ASN A 167 -1.13 20.08 -17.50
C ASN A 167 -1.67 21.12 -18.49
N SER A 168 -1.86 20.67 -19.74
CA SER A 168 -2.40 21.51 -20.81
C SER A 168 -3.88 21.87 -20.67
N GLU A 169 -4.61 21.26 -19.74
CA GLU A 169 -6.00 21.59 -19.41
C GLU A 169 -6.08 22.78 -18.43
N GLY A 170 -4.95 23.17 -17.80
CA GLY A 170 -4.86 24.34 -16.95
C GLY A 170 -4.79 24.03 -15.45
N SER A 171 -4.65 22.77 -15.06
CA SER A 171 -4.41 22.41 -13.65
C SER A 171 -2.98 22.75 -13.24
N GLU A 172 -2.86 23.25 -11.98
CA GLU A 172 -1.61 23.55 -11.29
C GLU A 172 -1.77 23.14 -9.82
N ILE A 173 -1.10 22.06 -9.43
CA ILE A 173 -1.28 21.48 -8.10
C ILE A 173 0.09 21.31 -7.45
N GLN A 174 0.26 21.94 -6.29
CA GLN A 174 1.45 21.80 -5.45
C GLN A 174 1.10 21.03 -4.19
N VAL A 175 1.84 19.95 -3.90
CA VAL A 175 1.63 19.12 -2.71
C VAL A 175 2.93 18.94 -1.94
N LYS A 176 2.94 19.34 -0.66
CA LYS A 176 4.02 19.02 0.27
C LYS A 176 3.60 17.84 1.14
N THR A 177 4.27 16.71 0.96
CA THR A 177 4.04 15.50 1.75
C THR A 177 5.21 15.21 2.67
N SER A 178 4.93 14.52 3.76
CA SER A 178 5.90 14.04 4.74
C SER A 178 5.47 12.65 5.17
N ARG A 179 6.38 11.69 5.16
CA ARG A 179 6.07 10.29 5.47
C ARG A 179 7.20 9.66 6.27
N VAL A 180 6.85 8.88 7.29
CA VAL A 180 7.81 8.12 8.10
C VAL A 180 7.31 6.70 8.30
N ARG A 181 8.25 5.76 8.37
CA ARG A 181 7.99 4.38 8.77
C ARG A 181 9.17 3.84 9.56
N MET A 182 8.89 3.13 10.65
CA MET A 182 9.82 2.26 11.35
C MET A 182 9.27 0.84 11.39
N ALA A 183 10.08 -0.15 11.12
CA ALA A 183 9.67 -1.55 11.23
C ALA A 183 10.76 -2.35 11.95
N LEU A 184 10.33 -3.31 12.76
CA LEU A 184 11.19 -4.23 13.49
C LEU A 184 10.80 -5.67 13.17
N ASN A 185 11.82 -6.48 12.90
CA ASN A 185 11.72 -7.92 12.79
C ASN A 185 12.61 -8.54 13.88
N ALA A 186 12.08 -9.51 14.60
CA ALA A 186 12.82 -10.35 15.56
C ALA A 186 12.73 -11.81 15.14
N SER A 187 13.85 -12.50 15.17
CA SER A 187 13.97 -13.93 14.95
C SER A 187 14.27 -14.62 16.28
N ALA A 188 13.54 -15.67 16.62
CA ALA A 188 13.77 -16.48 17.82
C ALA A 188 13.96 -17.94 17.44
N THR A 189 14.78 -18.67 18.23
CA THR A 189 15.03 -20.09 18.02
C THR A 189 15.14 -20.86 19.34
N ASN A 190 14.69 -22.10 19.31
CA ASN A 190 14.93 -23.09 20.39
C ASN A 190 15.95 -24.16 19.98
N GLY A 191 16.66 -23.99 18.85
CA GLY A 191 17.59 -24.91 18.28
C GLY A 191 17.00 -25.91 17.27
N GLU A 192 15.68 -26.12 17.26
CA GLU A 192 14.97 -26.99 16.32
C GLU A 192 14.20 -26.20 15.26
N ILE A 193 13.54 -25.14 15.66
CA ILE A 193 12.75 -24.29 14.79
C ILE A 193 13.13 -22.81 14.96
N ILE A 194 12.80 -22.01 13.96
CA ILE A 194 12.94 -20.55 13.98
C ILE A 194 11.55 -19.95 13.78
N GLN A 195 11.23 -18.93 14.58
CA GLN A 195 10.00 -18.16 14.46
C GLN A 195 10.27 -16.66 14.46
N PHE A 196 9.33 -15.89 13.94
CA PHE A 196 9.51 -14.47 13.68
C PHE A 196 8.40 -13.63 14.32
N GLY A 197 8.79 -12.51 14.92
CA GLY A 197 7.93 -11.39 15.25
C GLY A 197 8.15 -10.26 14.29
N HIS A 198 7.09 -9.56 13.92
CA HIS A 198 7.13 -8.37 13.07
C HIS A 198 6.16 -7.31 13.59
N GLY A 199 6.54 -6.04 13.41
CA GLY A 199 5.68 -4.89 13.63
C GLY A 199 6.20 -3.66 12.89
N SER A 200 5.30 -2.72 12.58
CA SER A 200 5.66 -1.46 11.95
C SER A 200 4.80 -0.31 12.46
N LEU A 201 5.42 0.86 12.54
CA LEU A 201 4.83 2.16 12.82
C LEU A 201 5.02 3.03 11.57
N GLY A 202 4.05 3.85 11.22
CA GLY A 202 4.22 4.77 10.10
C GLY A 202 3.01 5.65 9.87
N GLY A 203 3.21 6.73 9.11
CA GLY A 203 2.17 7.69 8.81
C GLY A 203 2.60 8.75 7.82
N VAL A 204 1.62 9.52 7.35
CA VAL A 204 1.82 10.70 6.50
C VAL A 204 1.74 11.95 7.39
N LYS A 205 2.77 12.13 8.20
CA LYS A 205 2.96 13.20 9.21
C LYS A 205 4.46 13.43 9.40
N GLY A 206 4.87 14.09 10.49
CA GLY A 206 6.26 14.21 10.91
C GLY A 206 6.71 13.09 11.84
N PHE A 207 7.79 13.36 12.56
CA PHE A 207 8.39 12.41 13.49
C PHE A 207 7.49 12.07 14.69
N GLU A 208 6.47 12.86 14.97
CA GLU A 208 5.45 12.59 15.99
C GLU A 208 4.82 11.19 15.88
N VAL A 209 4.74 10.60 14.67
CA VAL A 209 4.26 9.22 14.46
C VAL A 209 5.07 8.19 15.24
N ILE A 210 6.36 8.46 15.43
CA ILE A 210 7.25 7.59 16.18
C ILE A 210 7.39 8.07 17.63
N ALA A 211 7.45 9.41 17.83
CA ALA A 211 7.67 10.00 19.14
C ALA A 211 6.50 9.82 20.12
N ASP A 212 5.26 9.70 19.59
CA ASP A 212 4.07 9.52 20.40
C ASP A 212 3.84 8.04 20.81
N GLU A 213 4.68 7.08 20.35
CA GLU A 213 4.58 5.66 20.62
C GLU A 213 5.47 5.19 21.78
N ASP A 214 5.03 4.19 22.51
CA ASP A 214 5.87 3.47 23.48
C ASP A 214 6.80 2.49 22.73
N ILE A 215 7.97 2.99 22.37
CA ILE A 215 8.96 2.27 21.56
C ILE A 215 9.49 1.01 22.27
N GLU A 216 9.61 1.07 23.60
CA GLU A 216 10.07 -0.08 24.39
C GLU A 216 9.00 -1.19 24.38
N GLN A 217 7.72 -0.83 24.60
CA GLN A 217 6.62 -1.79 24.53
C GLN A 217 6.43 -2.34 23.10
N PHE A 218 6.61 -1.49 22.08
CA PHE A 218 6.59 -1.90 20.67
C PHE A 218 7.63 -2.99 20.40
N GLY A 219 8.89 -2.76 20.79
CA GLY A 219 9.97 -3.73 20.63
C GLY A 219 9.71 -5.02 21.40
N ARG A 220 9.34 -4.91 22.69
CA ARG A 220 9.03 -6.04 23.57
C ARG A 220 7.94 -6.94 23.01
N ASN A 221 6.83 -6.37 22.53
CA ASN A 221 5.71 -7.13 21.92
C ASN A 221 6.16 -7.97 20.74
N ILE A 222 7.10 -7.47 19.94
CA ILE A 222 7.62 -8.16 18.75
C ILE A 222 8.54 -9.32 19.15
N GLY A 223 9.44 -9.11 20.10
CA GLY A 223 10.29 -10.17 20.67
C GLY A 223 9.46 -11.29 21.31
N GLU A 224 8.50 -10.93 22.16
CA GLU A 224 7.60 -11.88 22.82
C GLU A 224 6.76 -12.68 21.82
N LYS A 225 6.30 -12.06 20.71
CA LYS A 225 5.62 -12.76 19.63
C LYS A 225 6.51 -13.84 19.02
N ALA A 226 7.76 -13.52 18.67
CA ALA A 226 8.70 -14.49 18.10
C ALA A 226 8.95 -15.68 19.06
N VAL A 227 9.14 -15.41 20.34
CA VAL A 227 9.40 -16.44 21.38
C VAL A 227 8.15 -17.29 21.63
N ARG A 228 6.95 -16.69 21.75
CA ARG A 228 5.69 -17.41 21.96
C ARG A 228 5.42 -18.41 20.84
N LEU A 229 5.75 -18.08 19.60
CA LEU A 229 5.53 -18.94 18.45
C LEU A 229 6.46 -20.19 18.44
N LEU A 230 7.55 -20.19 19.18
CA LEU A 230 8.39 -21.40 19.35
C LEU A 230 7.65 -22.54 20.08
N GLU A 231 6.69 -22.18 20.96
CA GLU A 231 5.91 -23.15 21.74
C GLU A 231 4.56 -23.46 21.10
N ALA A 232 4.19 -22.69 20.03
CA ALA A 232 2.95 -22.89 19.31
C ALA A 232 2.94 -24.20 18.51
N LYS A 233 1.76 -24.79 18.34
CA LYS A 233 1.59 -25.99 17.52
C LYS A 233 1.52 -25.65 16.03
N PRO A 234 1.93 -26.54 15.12
CA PRO A 234 1.63 -26.40 13.70
C PRO A 234 0.12 -26.28 13.48
N ALA A 235 -0.28 -25.43 12.51
CA ALA A 235 -1.68 -25.27 12.15
C ALA A 235 -2.29 -26.58 11.61
N PRO A 236 -3.56 -26.87 11.93
CA PRO A 236 -4.30 -27.95 11.27
C PRO A 236 -4.59 -27.58 9.82
N SER A 237 -4.82 -28.60 8.98
CA SER A 237 -5.24 -28.40 7.59
C SER A 237 -6.71 -28.78 7.42
N GLY A 238 -7.49 -27.95 6.74
CA GLY A 238 -8.91 -28.21 6.50
C GLY A 238 -9.74 -26.93 6.36
N ASN A 239 -11.03 -27.09 6.27
CA ASN A 239 -11.97 -25.98 6.27
C ASN A 239 -12.48 -25.72 7.70
N PHE A 240 -12.41 -24.47 8.11
CA PHE A 240 -12.80 -24.03 9.45
C PHE A 240 -13.57 -22.73 9.36
N PRO A 241 -14.46 -22.44 10.33
CA PRO A 241 -14.80 -21.06 10.67
C PRO A 241 -13.53 -20.33 11.11
N VAL A 242 -13.27 -19.17 10.53
CA VAL A 242 -12.09 -18.36 10.81
C VAL A 242 -12.51 -16.97 11.27
N ILE A 243 -11.88 -16.48 12.34
CA ILE A 243 -11.87 -15.05 12.67
C ILE A 243 -10.54 -14.48 12.17
N ALA A 244 -10.58 -13.52 11.26
CA ALA A 244 -9.42 -12.71 10.86
C ALA A 244 -9.35 -11.46 11.72
N ASP A 245 -8.17 -11.14 12.26
CA ASP A 245 -7.97 -9.87 12.97
C ASP A 245 -7.97 -8.67 11.99
N PRO A 246 -8.02 -7.42 12.46
CA PRO A 246 -8.04 -6.23 11.61
C PRO A 246 -6.91 -6.16 10.58
N GLU A 247 -5.70 -6.61 10.90
CA GLU A 247 -4.56 -6.62 10.00
C GLU A 247 -4.73 -7.67 8.89
N LEU A 248 -5.12 -8.89 9.22
CA LEU A 248 -5.34 -9.94 8.22
C LEU A 248 -6.59 -9.67 7.37
N THR A 249 -7.65 -9.07 7.95
CA THR A 249 -8.83 -8.59 7.20
C THR A 249 -8.40 -7.53 6.18
N GLY A 250 -7.52 -6.60 6.56
CA GLY A 250 -6.95 -5.61 5.65
C GLY A 250 -6.24 -6.25 4.47
N VAL A 251 -5.32 -7.18 4.72
CA VAL A 251 -4.62 -7.92 3.66
C VAL A 251 -5.59 -8.72 2.80
N LEU A 252 -6.62 -9.34 3.39
CA LEU A 252 -7.66 -10.06 2.63
C LEU A 252 -8.36 -9.13 1.64
N VAL A 253 -8.83 -7.95 2.06
CA VAL A 253 -9.53 -7.04 1.15
C VAL A 253 -8.60 -6.39 0.14
N HIS A 254 -7.34 -6.12 0.51
CA HIS A 254 -6.32 -5.58 -0.39
C HIS A 254 -6.02 -6.56 -1.53
N GLU A 255 -5.67 -7.80 -1.20
CA GLU A 255 -5.24 -8.81 -2.18
C GLU A 255 -6.46 -9.42 -2.90
N ALA A 256 -7.48 -9.83 -2.15
CA ALA A 256 -8.62 -10.53 -2.74
C ALA A 256 -9.52 -9.64 -3.60
N LEU A 257 -9.69 -8.36 -3.22
CA LEU A 257 -10.54 -7.44 -3.96
C LEU A 257 -9.73 -6.32 -4.61
N GLY A 258 -8.86 -5.66 -3.86
CA GLY A 258 -8.19 -4.42 -4.26
C GLY A 258 -7.49 -4.52 -5.60
N HIS A 259 -6.64 -5.53 -5.81
CA HIS A 259 -6.01 -5.77 -7.11
C HIS A 259 -7.02 -6.18 -8.19
N ALA A 260 -8.03 -6.96 -7.85
CA ALA A 260 -9.02 -7.43 -8.82
C ALA A 260 -9.94 -6.33 -9.36
N VAL A 261 -10.07 -5.19 -8.66
CA VAL A 261 -10.86 -4.01 -9.11
C VAL A 261 -10.03 -2.94 -9.81
N GLU A 262 -8.73 -3.15 -10.02
CA GLU A 262 -7.90 -2.22 -10.78
C GLU A 262 -8.28 -2.23 -12.27
N GLY A 263 -8.66 -1.07 -12.79
CA GLY A 263 -9.24 -0.92 -14.13
C GLY A 263 -8.34 -1.35 -15.28
N ASP A 264 -7.03 -1.27 -15.12
CA ASP A 264 -6.05 -1.77 -16.08
C ASP A 264 -6.07 -3.31 -16.18
N LEU A 265 -6.15 -4.04 -15.04
CA LEU A 265 -6.28 -5.50 -15.03
C LEU A 265 -7.64 -5.95 -15.61
N ILE A 266 -8.72 -5.20 -15.32
CA ILE A 266 -10.02 -5.44 -15.95
C ILE A 266 -9.93 -5.35 -17.48
N LEU A 267 -9.27 -4.31 -18.02
CA LEU A 267 -9.09 -4.10 -19.45
C LEU A 267 -8.18 -5.16 -20.10
N GLN A 268 -7.21 -5.65 -19.38
CA GLN A 268 -6.30 -6.72 -19.82
C GLN A 268 -6.93 -8.12 -19.77
N ASN A 269 -8.15 -8.26 -19.27
CA ASN A 269 -8.83 -9.54 -18.98
C ASN A 269 -8.11 -10.38 -17.93
N ASP A 270 -7.42 -9.73 -17.00
CA ASP A 270 -6.65 -10.36 -15.92
C ASP A 270 -7.32 -10.13 -14.55
N SER A 271 -8.66 -10.14 -14.54
CA SER A 271 -9.46 -10.08 -13.32
C SER A 271 -10.76 -10.86 -13.47
N ILE A 272 -11.07 -11.68 -12.45
CA ILE A 272 -12.35 -12.40 -12.33
C ILE A 272 -13.55 -11.44 -12.15
N LEU A 273 -13.30 -10.16 -11.84
CA LEU A 273 -14.34 -9.14 -11.64
C LEU A 273 -14.73 -8.42 -12.93
N LYS A 274 -14.10 -8.78 -14.06
CA LYS A 274 -14.53 -8.27 -15.36
C LYS A 274 -16.04 -8.54 -15.58
N ASP A 275 -16.75 -7.52 -16.04
CA ASP A 275 -18.19 -7.53 -16.33
C ASP A 275 -19.09 -7.84 -15.11
N LYS A 276 -18.59 -7.65 -13.89
CA LYS A 276 -19.33 -7.92 -12.63
C LYS A 276 -19.86 -6.67 -11.92
N ILE A 277 -19.74 -5.49 -12.50
CA ILE A 277 -20.38 -4.29 -11.93
C ILE A 277 -21.88 -4.54 -11.77
N GLY A 278 -22.40 -4.26 -10.56
CA GLY A 278 -23.79 -4.50 -10.16
C GLY A 278 -24.08 -5.93 -9.68
N SER A 279 -23.13 -6.86 -9.82
CA SER A 279 -23.31 -8.26 -9.38
C SER A 279 -23.00 -8.43 -7.90
N GLN A 280 -23.68 -9.39 -7.24
CA GLN A 280 -23.40 -9.81 -5.87
C GLN A 280 -22.11 -10.63 -5.84
N ILE A 281 -21.05 -10.08 -5.28
CA ILE A 281 -19.71 -10.70 -5.18
C ILE A 281 -19.30 -11.08 -3.77
N ALA A 282 -19.99 -10.56 -2.77
CA ALA A 282 -19.79 -10.81 -1.36
C ALA A 282 -21.12 -10.99 -0.62
N SER A 283 -21.11 -11.30 0.66
CA SER A 283 -22.33 -11.27 1.48
C SER A 283 -22.88 -9.84 1.58
N ASP A 284 -24.16 -9.68 1.86
CA ASP A 284 -24.88 -8.41 1.86
C ASP A 284 -24.47 -7.45 3.00
N ILE A 285 -23.75 -7.93 3.99
CA ILE A 285 -23.18 -7.11 5.07
C ILE A 285 -21.82 -6.47 4.70
N VAL A 286 -21.20 -6.89 3.57
CA VAL A 286 -19.86 -6.46 3.18
C VAL A 286 -19.91 -5.13 2.44
N ASN A 287 -19.21 -4.14 2.99
CA ASN A 287 -18.97 -2.84 2.39
C ASN A 287 -17.45 -2.56 2.39
N ILE A 288 -16.87 -2.34 1.20
CA ILE A 288 -15.42 -2.14 1.04
C ILE A 288 -15.15 -0.83 0.31
N PHE A 289 -14.15 -0.12 0.79
CA PHE A 289 -13.70 1.17 0.26
C PHE A 289 -12.21 1.14 -0.10
N ASP A 290 -11.83 1.98 -1.05
CA ASP A 290 -10.47 2.52 -1.19
C ASP A 290 -10.55 4.04 -1.05
N ASP A 291 -9.86 4.60 -0.06
CA ASP A 291 -9.95 6.02 0.25
C ASP A 291 -8.57 6.67 0.39
N ALA A 292 -8.10 7.27 -0.69
CA ALA A 292 -6.86 8.04 -0.69
C ALA A 292 -6.94 9.35 0.10
N SER A 293 -8.15 9.84 0.41
CA SER A 293 -8.36 11.07 1.17
C SER A 293 -8.30 10.89 2.69
N LEU A 294 -8.23 9.63 3.16
CA LEU A 294 -8.14 9.27 4.57
C LEU A 294 -6.77 9.63 5.14
N LYS A 295 -6.70 10.73 5.91
CA LYS A 295 -5.44 11.33 6.40
C LYS A 295 -4.67 10.46 7.39
N GLU A 296 -5.34 9.56 8.07
CA GLU A 296 -4.77 8.59 9.00
C GLU A 296 -4.07 7.43 8.29
N GLY A 297 -4.38 7.21 7.02
CA GLY A 297 -3.81 6.14 6.22
C GLY A 297 -2.41 6.46 5.70
N PHE A 298 -1.52 5.47 5.68
CA PHE A 298 -0.18 5.59 5.10
C PHE A 298 -0.22 5.77 3.58
N GLY A 299 -1.29 5.34 2.91
CA GLY A 299 -1.59 5.56 1.50
C GLY A 299 -2.23 6.91 1.17
N TYR A 300 -2.34 7.85 2.12
CA TYR A 300 -2.94 9.16 1.91
C TYR A 300 -2.23 9.98 0.84
N TYR A 301 -3.01 10.60 -0.04
CA TYR A 301 -2.64 11.72 -0.93
C TYR A 301 -3.89 12.50 -1.34
N PRO A 302 -3.80 13.85 -1.49
CA PRO A 302 -4.98 14.67 -1.81
C PRO A 302 -5.35 14.67 -3.30
N TYR A 303 -4.38 14.42 -4.18
CA TYR A 303 -4.51 14.32 -5.62
C TYR A 303 -3.65 13.17 -6.12
N ASP A 304 -4.15 12.42 -7.10
CA ASP A 304 -3.34 11.43 -7.79
C ASP A 304 -2.33 12.09 -8.76
N VAL A 305 -1.49 11.30 -9.40
CA VAL A 305 -0.43 11.84 -10.29
C VAL A 305 -0.96 12.31 -11.65
N GLU A 306 -2.26 12.24 -11.90
CA GLU A 306 -2.96 12.83 -13.04
C GLU A 306 -3.74 14.10 -12.66
N GLY A 307 -3.60 14.57 -11.43
CA GLY A 307 -4.27 15.77 -10.89
C GLY A 307 -5.73 15.56 -10.51
N VAL A 308 -6.19 14.31 -10.41
CA VAL A 308 -7.55 13.99 -9.98
C VAL A 308 -7.65 14.09 -8.46
N LYS A 309 -8.63 14.85 -7.96
CA LYS A 309 -8.88 14.98 -6.53
C LYS A 309 -9.38 13.68 -5.96
N THR A 310 -8.80 13.25 -4.85
CA THR A 310 -9.18 12.00 -4.17
C THR A 310 -10.43 12.18 -3.32
N ALA A 311 -11.20 11.10 -3.21
CA ALA A 311 -12.39 10.98 -2.38
C ALA A 311 -12.59 9.50 -2.03
N PRO A 312 -13.41 9.19 -1.00
CA PRO A 312 -13.78 7.80 -0.74
C PRO A 312 -14.40 7.13 -1.98
N ASN A 313 -13.82 6.03 -2.42
CA ASN A 313 -14.34 5.21 -3.52
C ASN A 313 -14.93 3.91 -2.93
N GLN A 314 -16.25 3.83 -2.84
CA GLN A 314 -16.92 2.61 -2.40
C GLN A 314 -16.84 1.58 -3.53
N LEU A 315 -16.09 0.51 -3.32
CA LEU A 315 -15.87 -0.58 -4.29
C LEU A 315 -17.00 -1.62 -4.22
N VAL A 316 -17.35 -2.00 -2.98
CA VAL A 316 -18.44 -2.93 -2.70
C VAL A 316 -19.44 -2.26 -1.79
N LYS A 317 -20.71 -2.35 -2.14
CA LYS A 317 -21.84 -1.87 -1.35
C LYS A 317 -22.87 -2.98 -1.18
N ASP A 318 -23.18 -3.31 0.07
CA ASP A 318 -24.13 -4.38 0.41
C ASP A 318 -23.84 -5.67 -0.40
N GLY A 319 -22.54 -6.04 -0.43
CA GLY A 319 -22.01 -7.19 -1.17
C GLY A 319 -21.96 -7.06 -2.68
N LYS A 320 -22.44 -5.97 -3.29
CA LYS A 320 -22.43 -5.74 -4.75
C LYS A 320 -21.21 -4.93 -5.16
N LEU A 321 -20.56 -5.35 -6.26
CA LEU A 321 -19.50 -4.55 -6.88
C LEU A 321 -20.12 -3.30 -7.52
N VAL A 322 -19.75 -2.11 -7.07
CA VAL A 322 -20.35 -0.85 -7.53
C VAL A 322 -19.37 0.10 -8.20
N SER A 323 -18.06 -0.09 -7.97
CA SER A 323 -17.02 0.75 -8.56
C SER A 323 -15.73 -0.02 -8.80
N LEU A 324 -14.82 0.60 -9.56
CA LEU A 324 -13.46 0.13 -9.85
C LEU A 324 -12.46 1.24 -9.47
N LEU A 325 -11.19 0.87 -9.37
CA LEU A 325 -10.08 1.81 -9.28
C LEU A 325 -9.65 2.20 -10.70
N ASN A 326 -9.56 3.50 -10.97
CA ASN A 326 -9.32 4.00 -12.31
C ASN A 326 -8.31 5.15 -12.35
N SER A 327 -7.46 5.14 -13.38
CA SER A 327 -6.82 6.32 -13.95
C SER A 327 -7.78 7.06 -14.88
N ARG A 328 -7.38 8.19 -15.45
CA ARG A 328 -8.15 8.88 -16.49
C ARG A 328 -8.30 8.06 -17.77
N GLU A 329 -7.26 7.30 -18.14
CA GLU A 329 -7.28 6.42 -19.31
C GLU A 329 -8.24 5.25 -19.11
N THR A 330 -8.08 4.48 -18.02
CA THR A 330 -8.92 3.30 -17.76
C THR A 330 -10.37 3.69 -17.55
N ALA A 331 -10.63 4.81 -16.89
CA ALA A 331 -11.97 5.37 -16.71
C ALA A 331 -12.64 5.68 -18.07
N SER A 332 -11.91 6.30 -18.99
CA SER A 332 -12.42 6.57 -20.34
C SER A 332 -12.77 5.29 -21.08
N LYS A 333 -11.89 4.28 -21.08
CA LYS A 333 -12.12 2.99 -21.75
C LYS A 333 -13.27 2.19 -21.14
N LEU A 334 -13.48 2.32 -19.83
CA LEU A 334 -14.56 1.64 -19.09
C LEU A 334 -15.86 2.46 -19.03
N ASN A 335 -15.88 3.65 -19.63
CA ASN A 335 -17.00 4.61 -19.55
C ASN A 335 -17.41 4.92 -18.09
N MET A 336 -16.42 5.15 -17.25
CA MET A 336 -16.52 5.51 -15.83
C MET A 336 -15.86 6.87 -15.57
N LYS A 337 -15.94 7.35 -14.32
CA LYS A 337 -15.13 8.49 -13.85
C LYS A 337 -13.78 7.97 -13.29
N SER A 338 -12.73 8.78 -13.40
CA SER A 338 -11.49 8.49 -12.67
C SER A 338 -11.76 8.52 -11.17
N SER A 339 -11.20 7.54 -10.47
CA SER A 339 -11.30 7.42 -9.01
C SER A 339 -10.14 8.10 -8.27
N GLY A 340 -9.18 8.70 -9.00
CA GLY A 340 -8.00 9.29 -8.39
C GLY A 340 -6.98 8.25 -7.92
N ASN A 341 -6.86 7.14 -8.65
CA ASN A 341 -5.97 6.02 -8.30
C ASN A 341 -4.78 5.85 -9.27
N ALA A 342 -4.50 6.83 -10.13
CA ALA A 342 -3.29 6.86 -10.93
C ALA A 342 -2.09 7.16 -10.03
N ARG A 343 -1.15 6.22 -9.90
CA ARG A 343 0.01 6.37 -9.01
C ARG A 343 1.30 5.96 -9.73
N SER A 344 2.38 6.66 -9.44
CA SER A 344 3.74 6.32 -9.86
C SER A 344 4.77 7.18 -9.13
N SER A 345 6.05 6.85 -9.26
CA SER A 345 7.12 7.81 -9.06
C SER A 345 7.13 8.86 -10.20
N ILE A 346 7.94 9.91 -10.06
CA ILE A 346 8.12 10.91 -11.14
C ILE A 346 8.83 10.30 -12.36
N ALA A 347 9.70 9.31 -12.12
CA ALA A 347 10.47 8.63 -13.17
C ALA A 347 9.70 7.51 -13.87
N ASP A 348 8.48 7.21 -13.43
CA ASP A 348 7.66 6.12 -13.97
C ASP A 348 6.37 6.62 -14.60
N GLN A 349 5.78 5.84 -15.50
CA GLN A 349 4.45 6.10 -16.00
C GLN A 349 3.39 5.73 -14.93
N PRO A 350 2.29 6.51 -14.83
CA PRO A 350 1.18 6.18 -13.94
C PRO A 350 0.53 4.84 -14.30
N ILE A 351 0.24 4.06 -13.27
CA ILE A 351 -0.59 2.86 -13.34
C ILE A 351 -1.67 2.93 -12.27
N VAL A 352 -2.73 2.12 -12.40
CA VAL A 352 -3.79 2.08 -11.39
C VAL A 352 -3.29 1.35 -10.15
N ARG A 353 -3.47 1.96 -8.97
CA ARG A 353 -3.02 1.43 -7.68
C ARG A 353 -4.01 1.75 -6.58
N MET A 354 -4.13 0.84 -5.63
CA MET A 354 -4.82 1.09 -4.35
C MET A 354 -4.16 2.20 -3.54
N SER A 355 -4.90 2.71 -2.55
CA SER A 355 -4.46 3.70 -1.57
C SER A 355 -4.62 3.19 -0.14
N ASN A 356 -5.77 3.43 0.49
CA ASN A 356 -6.13 2.86 1.77
C ASN A 356 -7.39 2.01 1.55
N THR A 357 -7.20 0.70 1.45
CA THR A 357 -8.27 -0.25 1.14
C THR A 357 -8.74 -0.92 2.42
N PHE A 358 -10.04 -0.86 2.71
CA PHE A 358 -10.54 -1.40 3.98
C PHE A 358 -11.97 -1.92 3.91
N LEU A 359 -12.25 -2.89 4.79
CA LEU A 359 -13.61 -3.34 5.11
C LEU A 359 -14.22 -2.38 6.13
N GLN A 360 -15.43 -1.92 5.87
CA GLN A 360 -16.17 -1.07 6.81
C GLN A 360 -16.55 -1.86 8.06
N PRO A 361 -16.42 -1.28 9.27
CA PRO A 361 -16.89 -1.89 10.52
C PRO A 361 -18.37 -2.24 10.50
N GLY A 362 -18.70 -3.36 11.15
CA GLY A 362 -20.05 -3.78 11.47
C GLY A 362 -20.43 -3.42 12.92
N ASP A 363 -21.32 -4.22 13.51
CA ASP A 363 -21.90 -3.93 14.83
C ASP A 363 -21.45 -4.91 15.93
N ASN A 364 -20.83 -6.05 15.57
CA ASN A 364 -20.49 -7.10 16.54
C ASN A 364 -19.26 -6.75 17.37
N THR A 365 -19.26 -7.11 18.64
CA THR A 365 -18.05 -7.15 19.45
C THR A 365 -17.19 -8.37 19.09
N PHE A 366 -15.93 -8.38 19.50
CA PHE A 366 -15.06 -9.55 19.26
C PHE A 366 -15.63 -10.81 19.95
N GLU A 367 -16.17 -10.69 21.14
CA GLU A 367 -16.78 -11.77 21.91
C GLU A 367 -17.97 -12.38 21.16
N GLU A 368 -18.84 -11.55 20.57
CA GLU A 368 -19.99 -12.00 19.77
C GLU A 368 -19.57 -12.72 18.49
N LEU A 369 -18.40 -12.40 17.95
CA LEU A 369 -17.86 -13.10 16.76
C LEU A 369 -17.43 -14.54 17.06
N ILE A 370 -17.03 -14.85 18.30
CA ILE A 370 -16.44 -16.16 18.65
C ILE A 370 -17.39 -17.04 19.49
N GLU A 371 -18.36 -16.49 20.21
CA GLU A 371 -19.14 -17.18 21.23
C GLU A 371 -19.88 -18.43 20.77
N ASP A 372 -20.32 -18.45 19.50
CA ASP A 372 -21.07 -19.56 18.89
C ASP A 372 -20.22 -20.49 18.01
N ILE A 373 -18.88 -20.33 18.04
CA ILE A 373 -17.96 -21.19 17.29
C ILE A 373 -17.52 -22.39 18.13
N PRO A 374 -18.01 -23.63 17.83
CA PRO A 374 -17.63 -24.80 18.60
C PRO A 374 -16.20 -25.27 18.29
N ASP A 375 -15.77 -25.10 17.04
CA ASP A 375 -14.41 -25.45 16.55
C ASP A 375 -14.03 -24.50 15.41
N GLY A 376 -13.02 -23.67 15.62
CA GLY A 376 -12.61 -22.67 14.65
C GLY A 376 -11.17 -22.22 14.86
N ILE A 377 -10.75 -21.21 14.08
CA ILE A 377 -9.40 -20.66 14.13
C ILE A 377 -9.45 -19.13 14.14
N TYR A 378 -8.81 -18.54 15.12
CA TYR A 378 -8.50 -17.10 15.13
C TYR A 378 -7.13 -16.89 14.48
N LEU A 379 -7.08 -16.06 13.44
CA LEU A 379 -5.88 -15.68 12.70
C LEU A 379 -5.54 -14.23 13.00
N LYS A 380 -4.27 -13.96 13.30
CA LYS A 380 -3.83 -12.66 13.76
C LYS A 380 -2.56 -12.20 13.07
N GLY A 381 -2.58 -10.96 12.59
CA GLY A 381 -1.48 -10.33 11.87
C GLY A 381 -1.19 -10.97 10.52
N SER A 382 -0.35 -10.35 9.72
CA SER A 382 0.01 -10.82 8.39
C SER A 382 1.52 -11.01 8.22
N ARG A 383 1.89 -12.01 7.43
CA ARG A 383 3.26 -12.22 6.89
C ARG A 383 3.25 -12.12 5.36
N GLY A 384 2.26 -11.37 4.83
CA GLY A 384 2.06 -11.19 3.40
C GLY A 384 1.28 -12.32 2.74
N GLY A 385 0.99 -12.11 1.46
CA GLY A 385 0.20 -13.03 0.66
C GLY A 385 0.46 -12.85 -0.83
N GLN A 386 -0.27 -13.63 -1.61
CA GLN A 386 -0.26 -13.60 -3.06
C GLN A 386 -1.67 -13.79 -3.59
N VAL A 387 -1.96 -13.14 -4.72
CA VAL A 387 -3.22 -13.28 -5.44
C VAL A 387 -2.96 -13.50 -6.93
N ASP A 388 -3.73 -14.40 -7.53
CA ASP A 388 -3.90 -14.52 -8.98
C ASP A 388 -5.28 -13.93 -9.31
N THR A 389 -5.30 -12.68 -9.72
CA THR A 389 -6.54 -11.92 -9.99
C THR A 389 -7.35 -12.50 -11.14
N GLY A 390 -6.67 -13.06 -12.14
CA GLY A 390 -7.28 -13.70 -13.31
C GLY A 390 -8.00 -15.00 -12.96
N LYS A 391 -7.43 -15.81 -12.05
CA LYS A 391 -8.06 -17.04 -11.56
C LYS A 391 -8.93 -16.81 -10.32
N GLY A 392 -8.75 -15.68 -9.65
CA GLY A 392 -9.46 -15.36 -8.42
C GLY A 392 -9.11 -16.26 -7.24
N ILE A 393 -7.84 -16.63 -7.12
CA ILE A 393 -7.32 -17.45 -6.01
C ILE A 393 -6.28 -16.66 -5.22
N PHE A 394 -6.26 -16.86 -3.92
CA PHE A 394 -5.32 -16.21 -3.02
C PHE A 394 -4.73 -17.18 -2.00
N GLN A 395 -3.59 -16.77 -1.43
CA GLN A 395 -3.01 -17.36 -0.23
C GLN A 395 -2.37 -16.26 0.62
N PHE A 396 -2.70 -16.23 1.91
CA PHE A 396 -2.10 -15.33 2.90
C PHE A 396 -1.49 -16.15 4.03
N ASN A 397 -0.44 -15.61 4.64
CA ASN A 397 0.18 -16.20 5.81
C ASN A 397 -0.13 -15.30 7.01
N ALA A 398 -0.84 -15.84 8.01
CA ALA A 398 -1.02 -15.16 9.28
C ALA A 398 0.29 -15.13 10.07
N ALA A 399 0.50 -14.10 10.85
CA ALA A 399 1.67 -14.02 11.74
C ALA A 399 1.57 -15.04 12.86
N GLU A 400 0.37 -15.22 13.42
CA GLU A 400 0.05 -16.20 14.46
C GLU A 400 -1.41 -16.66 14.31
N GLY A 401 -1.74 -17.79 14.90
CA GLY A 401 -3.11 -18.29 14.97
C GLY A 401 -3.43 -18.88 16.34
N TYR A 402 -4.70 -19.14 16.58
CA TYR A 402 -5.18 -19.78 17.80
C TYR A 402 -6.37 -20.69 17.48
N LEU A 403 -6.48 -21.84 18.14
CA LEU A 403 -7.72 -22.62 18.11
C LEU A 403 -8.82 -21.90 18.88
N ILE A 404 -10.01 -21.89 18.33
CA ILE A 404 -11.24 -21.57 19.03
C ILE A 404 -11.94 -22.89 19.38
N LYS A 405 -12.31 -23.08 20.65
CA LYS A 405 -13.07 -24.23 21.13
C LYS A 405 -14.18 -23.71 22.03
N ASP A 406 -15.43 -24.03 21.67
CA ASP A 406 -16.64 -23.66 22.43
C ASP A 406 -16.65 -22.15 22.78
N GLY A 407 -16.32 -21.29 21.80
CA GLY A 407 -16.31 -19.83 21.97
C GLY A 407 -15.07 -19.28 22.70
N GLU A 408 -14.07 -20.07 23.01
CA GLU A 408 -12.87 -19.64 23.74
C GLU A 408 -11.59 -19.77 22.88
N ILE A 409 -10.69 -18.78 22.94
CA ILE A 409 -9.36 -18.85 22.37
C ILE A 409 -8.48 -19.73 23.23
N THR A 410 -7.87 -20.77 22.62
CA THR A 410 -7.16 -21.79 23.37
C THR A 410 -5.70 -21.95 22.91
N THR A 411 -5.40 -22.91 22.07
CA THR A 411 -4.03 -23.32 21.70
C THR A 411 -3.42 -22.37 20.67
N PRO A 412 -2.24 -21.79 20.92
CA PRO A 412 -1.51 -21.03 19.92
C PRO A 412 -1.03 -21.89 18.77
N LEU A 413 -1.12 -21.35 17.55
CA LEU A 413 -0.73 -21.99 16.29
C LEU A 413 0.33 -21.17 15.57
N ARG A 414 1.29 -21.86 14.94
CA ARG A 414 2.29 -21.27 14.05
C ARG A 414 2.14 -21.75 12.62
N ASP A 415 2.79 -21.03 11.71
CA ASP A 415 2.89 -21.38 10.29
C ASP A 415 1.52 -21.54 9.62
N VAL A 416 0.60 -20.63 9.94
CA VAL A 416 -0.80 -20.69 9.50
C VAL A 416 -0.95 -19.96 8.18
N SER A 417 -1.59 -20.60 7.21
CA SER A 417 -2.01 -19.96 5.95
C SER A 417 -3.51 -20.04 5.77
N LEU A 418 -4.08 -18.98 5.20
CA LEU A 418 -5.46 -18.87 4.71
C LEU A 418 -5.42 -18.86 3.18
N SER A 419 -6.17 -19.75 2.54
CA SER A 419 -6.22 -19.86 1.08
C SER A 419 -7.66 -19.98 0.61
N GLY A 420 -7.93 -19.60 -0.63
CA GLY A 420 -9.29 -19.78 -1.16
C GLY A 420 -9.53 -19.13 -2.51
N ASN A 421 -10.80 -19.19 -2.91
CA ASN A 421 -11.34 -18.41 -4.00
C ASN A 421 -11.86 -17.08 -3.45
N ILE A 422 -11.54 -15.99 -4.14
CA ILE A 422 -11.91 -14.62 -3.73
C ILE A 422 -13.43 -14.49 -3.48
N LEU A 423 -14.24 -14.87 -4.49
CA LEU A 423 -15.68 -14.67 -4.43
C LEU A 423 -16.36 -15.58 -3.40
N GLU A 424 -15.87 -16.81 -3.24
CA GLU A 424 -16.38 -17.73 -2.23
C GLU A 424 -16.06 -17.21 -0.82
N THR A 425 -14.84 -16.75 -0.60
CA THR A 425 -14.42 -16.22 0.70
C THR A 425 -15.22 -14.99 1.09
N LEU A 426 -15.38 -14.02 0.18
CA LEU A 426 -16.16 -12.81 0.46
C LEU A 426 -17.66 -13.11 0.70
N LYS A 427 -18.22 -14.14 0.08
CA LYS A 427 -19.60 -14.58 0.33
C LYS A 427 -19.77 -15.33 1.65
N ASN A 428 -18.71 -15.92 2.16
CA ASN A 428 -18.70 -16.62 3.44
C ASN A 428 -18.47 -15.71 4.65
N ILE A 429 -18.29 -14.40 4.46
CA ILE A 429 -18.26 -13.43 5.55
C ILE A 429 -19.69 -13.28 6.09
N ASP A 430 -19.91 -13.68 7.34
CA ASP A 430 -21.25 -13.68 7.98
C ASP A 430 -21.37 -12.77 9.18
N ALA A 431 -20.24 -12.33 9.77
CA ALA A 431 -20.23 -11.36 10.87
C ALA A 431 -18.98 -10.45 10.78
N ILE A 432 -19.17 -9.18 11.10
CA ILE A 432 -18.15 -8.14 11.02
C ILE A 432 -18.13 -7.38 12.35
N GLY A 433 -16.92 -7.21 12.92
CA GLY A 433 -16.70 -6.53 14.18
C GLY A 433 -16.92 -5.01 14.10
N ASN A 434 -17.02 -4.39 15.26
CA ASN A 434 -17.19 -2.94 15.41
C ASN A 434 -15.85 -2.19 15.65
N ASP A 435 -14.76 -2.92 15.83
CA ASP A 435 -13.42 -2.36 15.91
C ASP A 435 -12.88 -2.02 14.51
N PHE A 436 -11.87 -1.17 14.46
CA PHE A 436 -11.25 -0.79 13.20
C PHE A 436 -9.77 -0.47 13.38
N LYS A 437 -8.93 -1.00 12.49
CA LYS A 437 -7.51 -0.67 12.45
C LYS A 437 -7.01 -0.62 11.01
N LEU A 438 -6.15 0.36 10.72
CA LEU A 438 -5.35 0.41 9.50
C LEU A 438 -3.93 -0.06 9.78
N SER A 439 -3.40 -0.86 8.89
CA SER A 439 -2.01 -1.34 8.87
C SER A 439 -1.21 -0.59 7.82
N VAL A 440 0.08 -0.40 8.10
CA VAL A 440 1.03 0.32 7.24
C VAL A 440 1.73 -0.67 6.32
N GLY A 441 1.65 -0.45 5.01
CA GLY A 441 2.23 -1.36 4.03
C GLY A 441 2.77 -0.69 2.78
N PHE A 442 3.36 -1.53 1.94
CA PHE A 442 3.75 -1.19 0.57
C PHE A 442 3.20 -2.24 -0.38
N CYS A 443 2.56 -1.77 -1.43
CA CYS A 443 2.04 -2.61 -2.50
C CYS A 443 2.98 -2.58 -3.71
N GLY A 444 3.30 -3.75 -4.27
CA GLY A 444 4.11 -3.93 -5.48
C GLY A 444 3.25 -4.26 -6.69
N LYS A 445 3.43 -3.58 -7.83
CA LYS A 445 2.82 -3.91 -9.12
C LYS A 445 3.69 -3.37 -10.25
N ASP A 446 3.93 -4.15 -11.28
CA ASP A 446 4.69 -3.78 -12.49
C ASP A 446 6.06 -3.14 -12.19
N GLY A 447 6.76 -3.65 -11.15
CA GLY A 447 8.04 -3.12 -10.70
C GLY A 447 7.96 -1.81 -9.92
N GLN A 448 6.78 -1.26 -9.68
CA GLN A 448 6.56 -0.04 -8.90
C GLN A 448 6.09 -0.38 -7.49
N THR A 449 6.62 0.31 -6.49
CA THR A 449 6.21 0.21 -5.10
C THR A 449 5.42 1.46 -4.70
N ALA A 450 4.24 1.27 -4.10
CA ALA A 450 3.40 2.35 -3.60
C ALA A 450 3.12 2.19 -2.10
N PRO A 451 3.22 3.25 -1.29
CA PRO A 451 2.78 3.21 0.10
C PRO A 451 1.25 3.09 0.15
N VAL A 452 0.75 2.19 0.98
CA VAL A 452 -0.67 1.90 1.15
C VAL A 452 -1.00 1.68 2.63
N SER A 453 -2.27 1.79 2.98
CA SER A 453 -2.81 1.10 4.14
C SER A 453 -3.86 0.09 3.70
N ASP A 454 -3.93 -0.98 4.44
CA ASP A 454 -5.03 -1.92 4.41
C ASP A 454 -5.62 -2.06 5.81
N GLY A 455 -6.87 -2.48 5.92
CA GLY A 455 -7.47 -2.60 7.23
C GLY A 455 -8.91 -3.05 7.23
N GLY A 456 -9.45 -3.08 8.43
CA GLY A 456 -10.82 -3.45 8.71
C GLY A 456 -11.02 -3.76 10.19
N PRO A 457 -12.17 -4.33 10.54
CA PRO A 457 -12.46 -4.90 11.84
C PRO A 457 -12.09 -6.39 11.90
N HIS A 458 -12.23 -7.01 13.06
CA HIS A 458 -12.32 -8.47 13.13
C HIS A 458 -13.46 -8.98 12.24
N THR A 459 -13.18 -10.03 11.48
CA THR A 459 -14.12 -10.54 10.45
C THR A 459 -14.25 -12.05 10.55
N ARG A 460 -15.49 -12.54 10.61
CA ARG A 460 -15.81 -13.98 10.62
C ARG A 460 -16.07 -14.49 9.20
N ILE A 461 -15.41 -15.60 8.87
CA ILE A 461 -15.54 -16.30 7.60
C ILE A 461 -15.94 -17.74 7.92
N LEU A 462 -17.15 -18.16 7.56
CA LEU A 462 -17.73 -19.45 7.98
C LEU A 462 -17.00 -20.68 7.46
N ASN A 463 -16.43 -20.61 6.26
CA ASN A 463 -15.80 -21.77 5.61
C ASN A 463 -14.54 -21.32 4.88
N ALA A 464 -13.42 -21.37 5.55
CA ALA A 464 -12.14 -20.94 5.04
C ALA A 464 -11.11 -22.07 5.06
N LEU A 465 -10.38 -22.24 3.98
CA LEU A 465 -9.33 -23.23 3.86
C LEU A 465 -8.07 -22.77 4.59
N VAL A 466 -7.78 -23.43 5.71
CA VAL A 466 -6.58 -23.20 6.51
C VAL A 466 -5.58 -24.34 6.27
N GLY A 467 -4.27 -24.03 6.29
CA GLY A 467 -3.21 -25.02 6.17
C GLY A 467 -1.89 -24.53 6.76
N GLY A 468 -0.94 -25.46 6.95
CA GLY A 468 0.44 -25.13 7.29
C GLY A 468 1.26 -24.73 6.06
N MET A 469 2.36 -23.97 6.25
CA MET A 469 3.20 -23.43 5.16
C MET A 469 3.77 -24.46 4.15
N GLY A 470 3.79 -25.75 4.48
CA GLY A 470 4.26 -26.79 3.56
C GLY A 470 3.20 -27.39 2.63
N TRP A 471 1.93 -27.16 2.89
CA TRP A 471 0.83 -27.88 2.24
C TRP A 471 0.54 -27.41 0.79
N TRP A 472 0.80 -26.13 0.50
CA TRP A 472 0.53 -25.52 -0.81
C TRP A 472 1.50 -26.00 -1.90
N LEU A 473 2.76 -26.19 -1.57
CA LEU A 473 3.76 -26.78 -2.48
C LEU A 473 3.33 -28.20 -2.92
N VAL A 474 2.73 -28.97 -2.03
CA VAL A 474 2.22 -30.33 -2.34
C VAL A 474 1.01 -30.25 -3.27
N LYS A 475 0.05 -29.34 -3.04
CA LYS A 475 -1.14 -29.21 -3.91
C LYS A 475 -0.85 -28.55 -5.25
N MET A 476 0.10 -27.63 -5.35
CA MET A 476 0.55 -27.09 -6.65
C MET A 476 1.15 -28.21 -7.51
N VAL A 477 1.96 -29.07 -6.92
CA VAL A 477 2.55 -30.23 -7.62
C VAL A 477 1.48 -31.23 -8.03
N GLU A 478 0.50 -31.54 -7.16
CA GLU A 478 -0.61 -32.44 -7.50
C GLU A 478 -1.50 -31.91 -8.64
N ASN A 479 -1.84 -30.61 -8.63
CA ASN A 479 -2.64 -29.99 -9.69
C ASN A 479 -1.87 -29.78 -11.00
N THR A 480 -0.52 -29.71 -10.96
CA THR A 480 0.31 -29.59 -12.17
C THR A 480 0.57 -30.97 -12.80
N LEU A 481 0.41 -32.05 -12.04
CA LEU A 481 0.58 -33.42 -12.52
C LEU A 481 -0.75 -34.06 -13.01
N LEU A 482 -1.90 -33.42 -12.76
CA LEU A 482 -3.23 -33.91 -13.14
C LEU A 482 -3.85 -33.14 -14.32
N ASN A 483 -3.17 -32.17 -14.92
CA ASN A 483 -3.46 -31.48 -16.17
C ASN A 483 -2.29 -31.65 -17.15
#